data_fb29cea9fef2ef4ea8722240747a65ee
#
_entry.id   fb29cea9fef2ef4ea8722240747a65ee
#
_cell.length_a   1.000
_cell.length_b   1.000
_cell.length_c   1.000
_cell.angle_alpha   90.00
_cell.angle_beta   90.00
_cell.angle_gamma   90.00
#
_symmetry.space_group_name_H-M   'P 1'
#
loop_
_entity.id
_entity.type
_entity.pdbx_description
1 polymer ?
#
loop_
_entity_poly.entity_id
_entity_poly.type
_entity_poly.pdbx_seq_one_letter_code
_entity_poly.pdbx_strand_id
1 'polypeptide(L)'
;SMTSPGPHWVPRLIQKAEIVDVSKIRSSQQKAVMLTEDENIVSVNFAIQYDVKDASDFIFNLRDPDETLSAAGESAIREVVGKNSMDFIITEGREEIAANTKDLLQRLLDEYKSGINVQTVNILEAQPPEQVQDAFSDAIRAREDEQRYINEAEAYRNEIIPLARGEAKQILEEAKAYKVKIIKSAEGEALRFLNLYQEYEK
;
A
#
# COMPACT_ATOMS: atom_id res chain seq x y z
N SER A 1 -44.81 -10.40 12.93
CA SER A 1 -44.97 -11.45 11.88
C SER A 1 -44.61 -10.83 10.54
N MET A 2 -43.66 -11.41 9.85
CA MET A 2 -43.33 -11.02 8.47
C MET A 2 -44.49 -11.38 7.56
N THR A 3 -44.91 -10.44 6.74
CA THR A 3 -45.85 -10.68 5.65
C THR A 3 -45.08 -10.69 4.33
N SER A 4 -45.43 -11.63 3.42
CA SER A 4 -44.81 -11.70 2.09
C SER A 4 -45.08 -10.43 1.27
N PRO A 5 -44.24 -10.11 0.27
CA PRO A 5 -44.50 -8.99 -0.63
C PRO A 5 -45.87 -9.13 -1.31
N GLY A 6 -46.68 -8.07 -1.25
CA GLY A 6 -48.02 -8.06 -1.85
C GLY A 6 -48.99 -7.16 -1.09
N PRO A 7 -50.22 -6.94 -1.62
CA PRO A 7 -51.20 -6.12 -0.95
C PRO A 7 -51.72 -6.86 0.28
N HIS A 8 -51.50 -6.28 1.48
CA HIS A 8 -52.01 -6.78 2.76
C HIS A 8 -52.94 -5.76 3.40
N TRP A 9 -54.04 -6.25 3.94
CA TRP A 9 -54.96 -5.39 4.69
C TRP A 9 -54.54 -5.35 6.16
N VAL A 10 -54.14 -4.16 6.63
CA VAL A 10 -53.68 -3.92 8.01
C VAL A 10 -54.66 -2.98 8.71
N PRO A 11 -55.35 -3.42 9.78
CA PRO A 11 -56.23 -2.56 10.54
C PRO A 11 -55.43 -1.53 11.35
N ARG A 12 -55.53 -0.24 10.95
CA ARG A 12 -54.73 0.89 11.47
C ARG A 12 -54.81 1.09 12.99
N LEU A 13 -55.86 0.58 13.64
CA LEU A 13 -56.07 0.76 15.08
C LEU A 13 -55.33 -0.29 15.94
N ILE A 14 -54.88 -1.39 15.34
CA ILE A 14 -54.31 -2.54 16.07
C ILE A 14 -52.89 -2.87 15.63
N GLN A 15 -52.53 -2.50 14.41
CA GLN A 15 -51.21 -2.85 13.82
C GLN A 15 -50.58 -1.63 13.14
N LYS A 16 -49.28 -1.45 13.38
CA LYS A 16 -48.44 -0.51 12.66
C LYS A 16 -47.58 -1.30 11.67
N ALA A 17 -47.69 -1.01 10.39
CA ALA A 17 -46.80 -1.59 9.38
C ALA A 17 -45.59 -0.71 9.23
N GLU A 18 -44.43 -1.31 9.35
CA GLU A 18 -43.15 -0.68 9.07
C GLU A 18 -42.53 -1.33 7.82
N ILE A 19 -42.25 -0.53 6.83
CA ILE A 19 -41.74 -1.01 5.53
C ILE A 19 -40.24 -0.80 5.50
N VAL A 20 -39.47 -1.88 5.42
CA VAL A 20 -38.01 -1.84 5.24
C VAL A 20 -37.66 -2.30 3.82
N ASP A 21 -36.99 -1.46 3.09
CA ASP A 21 -36.45 -1.84 1.79
C ASP A 21 -35.12 -2.60 2.02
N VAL A 22 -35.15 -3.90 1.75
CA VAL A 22 -34.04 -4.83 1.94
C VAL A 22 -33.06 -4.82 0.75
N SER A 23 -33.49 -4.30 -0.41
CA SER A 23 -32.66 -4.27 -1.61
C SER A 23 -31.84 -2.99 -1.74
N LYS A 24 -32.13 -1.99 -0.90
CA LYS A 24 -31.46 -0.69 -0.96
C LYS A 24 -30.13 -0.73 -0.23
N ILE A 25 -29.04 -0.46 -0.95
CA ILE A 25 -27.72 -0.21 -0.34
C ILE A 25 -27.77 1.17 0.33
N ARG A 26 -27.43 1.18 1.60
CA ARG A 26 -27.32 2.37 2.44
C ARG A 26 -25.86 2.65 2.69
N SER A 27 -25.53 3.93 2.93
CA SER A 27 -24.16 4.36 3.26
C SER A 27 -24.18 5.20 4.52
N SER A 28 -23.36 4.84 5.49
CA SER A 28 -23.09 5.62 6.69
C SER A 28 -21.64 6.09 6.64
N GLN A 29 -21.43 7.41 6.73
CA GLN A 29 -20.10 8.01 6.76
C GLN A 29 -19.80 8.49 8.17
N GLN A 30 -18.58 8.21 8.64
CA GLN A 30 -18.15 8.50 10.00
C GLN A 30 -16.73 9.02 10.02
N LYS A 31 -16.44 9.86 11.01
CA LYS A 31 -15.09 10.34 11.31
C LYS A 31 -14.77 10.01 12.77
N ALA A 32 -13.70 9.30 13.01
CA ALA A 32 -13.26 8.93 14.34
C ALA A 32 -11.77 9.25 14.51
N VAL A 33 -11.40 9.64 15.73
CA VAL A 33 -10.01 9.86 16.14
C VAL A 33 -9.59 8.68 17.02
N MET A 34 -8.44 8.09 16.73
CA MET A 34 -7.96 6.90 17.41
C MET A 34 -6.44 6.85 17.48
N LEU A 35 -5.92 5.92 18.27
CA LEU A 35 -4.50 5.69 18.47
C LEU A 35 -4.05 4.48 17.62
N THR A 36 -2.90 4.59 16.99
CA THR A 36 -2.24 3.51 16.24
C THR A 36 -1.35 2.68 17.18
N GLU A 37 -0.80 1.54 16.67
CA GLU A 37 0.12 0.67 17.40
C GLU A 37 1.38 1.43 17.89
N ASP A 38 1.88 2.33 17.06
CA ASP A 38 3.06 3.17 17.32
C ASP A 38 2.74 4.48 18.09
N GLU A 39 1.62 4.48 18.85
CA GLU A 39 1.20 5.56 19.74
C GLU A 39 0.94 6.92 19.07
N ASN A 40 0.69 6.91 17.75
CA ASN A 40 0.32 8.11 17.02
C ASN A 40 -1.20 8.30 16.98
N ILE A 41 -1.64 9.56 17.04
CA ILE A 41 -3.06 9.90 16.90
C ILE A 41 -3.39 10.06 15.41
N VAL A 42 -4.40 9.33 14.94
CA VAL A 42 -4.91 9.41 13.57
C VAL A 42 -6.40 9.75 13.56
N SER A 43 -6.78 10.64 12.65
CA SER A 43 -8.17 10.92 12.29
C SER A 43 -8.52 10.13 11.04
N VAL A 44 -9.45 9.18 11.16
CA VAL A 44 -9.88 8.32 10.05
C VAL A 44 -11.32 8.67 9.68
N ASN A 45 -11.53 8.98 8.40
CA ASN A 45 -12.85 9.16 7.81
C ASN A 45 -13.15 7.93 6.96
N PHE A 46 -14.25 7.24 7.26
CA PHE A 46 -14.62 6.00 6.59
C PHE A 46 -16.11 5.94 6.30
N ALA A 47 -16.47 5.20 5.25
CA ALA A 47 -17.85 4.96 4.84
C ALA A 47 -18.16 3.47 4.88
N ILE A 48 -19.26 3.11 5.51
CA ILE A 48 -19.79 1.75 5.57
C ILE A 48 -20.97 1.67 4.61
N GLN A 49 -20.89 0.78 3.63
CA GLN A 49 -22.01 0.45 2.77
C GLN A 49 -22.62 -0.88 3.24
N TYR A 50 -23.92 -0.88 3.45
CA TYR A 50 -24.65 -2.00 3.99
C TYR A 50 -26.04 -2.13 3.38
N ASP A 51 -26.59 -3.32 3.45
CA ASP A 51 -27.98 -3.64 3.14
C ASP A 51 -28.62 -4.42 4.31
N VAL A 52 -29.91 -4.59 4.26
CA VAL A 52 -30.67 -5.33 5.30
C VAL A 52 -30.91 -6.75 4.82
N LYS A 53 -30.26 -7.73 5.48
CA LYS A 53 -30.43 -9.16 5.21
C LYS A 53 -31.72 -9.70 5.80
N ASP A 54 -32.06 -9.32 7.01
CA ASP A 54 -33.27 -9.71 7.72
C ASP A 54 -33.97 -8.49 8.32
N ALA A 55 -35.17 -8.18 7.77
CA ALA A 55 -35.93 -7.02 8.21
C ALA A 55 -36.51 -7.19 9.62
N SER A 56 -36.76 -8.44 10.08
CA SER A 56 -37.25 -8.70 11.43
C SER A 56 -36.18 -8.39 12.46
N ASP A 57 -34.98 -8.93 12.27
CA ASP A 57 -33.86 -8.69 13.17
C ASP A 57 -33.49 -7.22 13.21
N PHE A 58 -33.50 -6.55 12.05
CA PHE A 58 -33.22 -5.14 11.90
C PHE A 58 -34.16 -4.22 12.69
N ILE A 59 -35.46 -4.57 12.74
CA ILE A 59 -36.48 -3.74 13.43
C ILE A 59 -36.61 -4.09 14.90
N PHE A 60 -36.52 -5.38 15.25
CA PHE A 60 -36.93 -5.85 16.58
C PHE A 60 -35.76 -6.09 17.54
N ASN A 61 -34.56 -6.39 17.02
CA ASN A 61 -33.40 -6.69 17.86
C ASN A 61 -32.60 -5.44 18.23
N LEU A 62 -32.69 -4.38 17.40
CA LEU A 62 -31.97 -3.13 17.63
C LEU A 62 -32.95 -1.99 17.93
N ARG A 63 -32.58 -1.18 18.91
CA ARG A 63 -33.34 0.04 19.25
C ARG A 63 -33.15 1.12 18.20
N ASP A 64 -31.89 1.30 17.77
CA ASP A 64 -31.49 2.21 16.70
C ASP A 64 -30.40 1.51 15.87
N PRO A 65 -30.77 0.98 14.68
CA PRO A 65 -29.84 0.26 13.82
C PRO A 65 -28.68 1.13 13.30
N ASP A 66 -28.96 2.41 13.01
CA ASP A 66 -27.96 3.31 12.46
C ASP A 66 -26.93 3.72 13.53
N GLU A 67 -27.37 3.99 14.76
CA GLU A 67 -26.49 4.27 15.89
C GLU A 67 -25.67 3.02 16.26
N THR A 68 -26.29 1.85 16.27
CA THR A 68 -25.59 0.58 16.54
C THR A 68 -24.54 0.27 15.50
N LEU A 69 -24.86 0.46 14.21
CA LEU A 69 -23.90 0.30 13.12
C LEU A 69 -22.72 1.27 13.26
N SER A 70 -23.02 2.52 13.62
CA SER A 70 -22.01 3.55 13.84
C SER A 70 -21.06 3.18 14.97
N ALA A 71 -21.59 2.78 16.12
CA ALA A 71 -20.79 2.40 17.28
C ALA A 71 -19.97 1.13 17.04
N ALA A 72 -20.57 0.12 16.39
CA ALA A 72 -19.89 -1.11 16.01
C ALA A 72 -18.79 -0.84 14.97
N GLY A 73 -19.06 0.02 13.98
CA GLY A 73 -18.09 0.44 12.96
C GLY A 73 -16.90 1.16 13.55
N GLU A 74 -17.15 2.11 14.45
CA GLU A 74 -16.08 2.82 15.17
C GLU A 74 -15.25 1.86 16.05
N SER A 75 -15.90 0.91 16.72
CA SER A 75 -15.20 -0.10 17.53
C SER A 75 -14.33 -1.01 16.66
N ALA A 76 -14.88 -1.50 15.55
CA ALA A 76 -14.16 -2.38 14.64
C ALA A 76 -12.93 -1.70 14.02
N ILE A 77 -13.11 -0.48 13.49
CA ILE A 77 -11.97 0.23 12.88
C ILE A 77 -10.92 0.62 13.92
N ARG A 78 -11.33 0.98 15.14
CA ARG A 78 -10.41 1.29 16.24
C ARG A 78 -9.54 0.09 16.61
N GLU A 79 -10.11 -1.11 16.65
CA GLU A 79 -9.37 -2.33 16.91
C GLU A 79 -8.35 -2.63 15.80
N VAL A 80 -8.75 -2.48 14.54
CA VAL A 80 -7.88 -2.76 13.39
C VAL A 80 -6.76 -1.72 13.29
N VAL A 81 -7.08 -0.43 13.43
CA VAL A 81 -6.11 0.67 13.40
C VAL A 81 -5.12 0.57 14.56
N GLY A 82 -5.59 0.22 15.77
CA GLY A 82 -4.74 0.05 16.96
C GLY A 82 -3.74 -1.11 16.87
N LYS A 83 -3.86 -1.98 15.89
CA LYS A 83 -2.94 -3.09 15.60
C LYS A 83 -1.99 -2.80 14.43
N ASN A 84 -2.02 -1.61 13.88
CA ASN A 84 -1.23 -1.21 12.72
C ASN A 84 -0.49 0.10 12.98
N SER A 85 0.67 0.27 12.34
CA SER A 85 1.45 1.51 12.42
C SER A 85 0.82 2.63 11.58
N MET A 86 1.10 3.87 11.97
CA MET A 86 0.63 5.07 11.27
C MET A 86 1.05 5.09 9.79
N ASP A 87 2.29 4.72 9.52
CA ASP A 87 2.86 4.69 8.17
C ASP A 87 2.08 3.73 7.26
N PHE A 88 1.77 2.52 7.74
CA PHE A 88 0.98 1.53 7.02
C PHE A 88 -0.45 2.01 6.72
N ILE A 89 -1.08 2.69 7.68
CA ILE A 89 -2.46 3.20 7.55
C ILE A 89 -2.55 4.29 6.48
N ILE A 90 -1.53 5.16 6.40
CA ILE A 90 -1.54 6.30 5.46
C ILE A 90 -1.17 5.86 4.05
N THR A 91 -0.27 4.89 3.89
CA THR A 91 0.31 4.49 2.59
C THR A 91 -0.44 3.32 1.95
N GLU A 92 -0.01 2.10 2.18
CA GLU A 92 -0.42 0.90 1.42
C GLU A 92 -1.52 0.08 2.12
N GLY A 93 -1.72 0.29 3.43
CA GLY A 93 -2.58 -0.57 4.25
C GLY A 93 -4.08 -0.30 4.15
N ARG A 94 -4.54 0.70 3.41
CA ARG A 94 -5.96 1.12 3.41
C ARG A 94 -6.93 0.03 3.01
N GLU A 95 -6.59 -0.74 1.98
CA GLU A 95 -7.45 -1.84 1.49
C GLU A 95 -7.51 -2.99 2.49
N GLU A 96 -6.37 -3.34 3.07
CA GLU A 96 -6.28 -4.40 4.08
C GLU A 96 -7.03 -4.02 5.37
N ILE A 97 -6.86 -2.79 5.83
CA ILE A 97 -7.57 -2.26 7.00
C ILE A 97 -9.08 -2.23 6.74
N ALA A 98 -9.51 -1.83 5.55
CA ALA A 98 -10.91 -1.82 5.16
C ALA A 98 -11.51 -3.24 5.15
N ALA A 99 -10.78 -4.22 4.60
CA ALA A 99 -11.20 -5.62 4.56
C ALA A 99 -11.28 -6.22 5.97
N ASN A 100 -10.25 -6.04 6.79
CA ASN A 100 -10.21 -6.53 8.17
C ASN A 100 -11.32 -5.87 9.03
N THR A 101 -11.56 -4.57 8.82
CA THR A 101 -12.65 -3.85 9.50
C THR A 101 -14.01 -4.38 9.09
N LYS A 102 -14.23 -4.64 7.79
CA LYS A 102 -15.48 -5.24 7.29
C LYS A 102 -15.75 -6.59 7.95
N ASP A 103 -14.74 -7.47 8.00
CA ASP A 103 -14.88 -8.82 8.56
C ASP A 103 -15.15 -8.78 10.07
N LEU A 104 -14.49 -7.89 10.78
CA LEU A 104 -14.72 -7.70 12.21
C LEU A 104 -16.09 -7.10 12.48
N LEU A 105 -16.48 -6.07 11.75
CA LEU A 105 -17.79 -5.42 11.85
C LEU A 105 -18.92 -6.40 11.56
N GLN A 106 -18.81 -7.23 10.50
CA GLN A 106 -19.82 -8.22 10.17
C GLN A 106 -19.98 -9.24 11.30
N ARG A 107 -18.89 -9.71 11.90
CA ARG A 107 -18.95 -10.62 13.07
C ARG A 107 -19.68 -10.00 14.26
N LEU A 108 -19.39 -8.73 14.58
CA LEU A 108 -20.06 -8.01 15.66
C LEU A 108 -21.56 -7.85 15.38
N LEU A 109 -21.93 -7.49 14.16
CA LEU A 109 -23.32 -7.31 13.75
C LEU A 109 -24.10 -8.65 13.71
N ASP A 110 -23.44 -9.74 13.36
CA ASP A 110 -24.01 -11.09 13.41
C ASP A 110 -24.23 -11.55 14.86
N GLU A 111 -23.29 -11.26 15.77
CA GLU A 111 -23.43 -11.55 17.20
C GLU A 111 -24.61 -10.79 17.83
N TYR A 112 -24.81 -9.54 17.43
CA TYR A 112 -25.97 -8.74 17.86
C TYR A 112 -27.29 -9.14 17.18
N LYS A 113 -27.24 -10.07 16.22
CA LYS A 113 -28.39 -10.44 15.36
C LYS A 113 -29.06 -9.21 14.77
N SER A 114 -28.26 -8.34 14.20
CA SER A 114 -28.70 -7.03 13.71
C SER A 114 -29.51 -7.10 12.41
N GLY A 115 -29.45 -8.21 11.69
CA GLY A 115 -30.04 -8.34 10.34
C GLY A 115 -29.36 -7.48 9.28
N ILE A 116 -28.19 -6.89 9.58
CA ILE A 116 -27.40 -6.04 8.67
C ILE A 116 -26.34 -6.88 7.97
N ASN A 117 -26.15 -6.65 6.68
CA ASN A 117 -25.07 -7.22 5.90
C ASN A 117 -24.17 -6.11 5.38
N VAL A 118 -22.89 -6.15 5.76
CA VAL A 118 -21.89 -5.15 5.37
C VAL A 118 -21.35 -5.51 3.98
N GLN A 119 -21.66 -4.69 3.00
CA GLN A 119 -21.18 -4.86 1.63
C GLN A 119 -19.71 -4.44 1.51
N THR A 120 -19.41 -3.24 1.98
CA THR A 120 -18.07 -2.68 1.86
C THR A 120 -17.80 -1.66 2.96
N VAL A 121 -16.54 -1.60 3.41
CA VAL A 121 -16.00 -0.51 4.22
C VAL A 121 -14.94 0.19 3.37
N ASN A 122 -15.04 1.51 3.24
CA ASN A 122 -14.08 2.32 2.49
C ASN A 122 -13.46 3.35 3.42
N ILE A 123 -12.14 3.39 3.48
CA ILE A 123 -11.40 4.45 4.15
C ILE A 123 -11.25 5.59 3.15
N LEU A 124 -11.91 6.70 3.43
CA LEU A 124 -11.91 7.89 2.58
C LEU A 124 -10.64 8.70 2.81
N GLU A 125 -10.27 8.86 4.07
CA GLU A 125 -9.16 9.71 4.48
C GLU A 125 -8.59 9.21 5.81
N ALA A 126 -7.28 9.15 5.92
CA ALA A 126 -6.57 8.90 7.16
C ALA A 126 -5.45 9.93 7.26
N GLN A 127 -5.51 10.79 8.27
CA GLN A 127 -4.58 11.91 8.45
C GLN A 127 -4.20 12.09 9.92
N PRO A 128 -2.97 12.54 10.20
CA PRO A 128 -2.64 13.02 11.53
C PRO A 128 -3.48 14.28 11.87
N PRO A 129 -3.67 14.60 13.16
CA PRO A 129 -4.32 15.83 13.57
C PRO A 129 -3.63 17.07 12.97
N GLU A 130 -4.42 18.11 12.68
CA GLU A 130 -3.93 19.33 12.02
C GLU A 130 -2.72 19.96 12.71
N GLN A 131 -2.65 19.84 14.06
CA GLN A 131 -1.57 20.43 14.87
C GLN A 131 -0.19 19.80 14.63
N VAL A 132 -0.14 18.58 14.10
CA VAL A 132 1.11 17.84 13.86
C VAL A 132 1.33 17.48 12.39
N GLN A 133 0.41 17.85 11.52
CA GLN A 133 0.41 17.51 10.10
C GLN A 133 1.68 17.99 9.39
N ASP A 134 2.12 19.23 9.69
CA ASP A 134 3.34 19.81 9.10
C ASP A 134 4.59 19.02 9.50
N ALA A 135 4.70 18.64 10.78
CA ALA A 135 5.83 17.85 11.27
C ALA A 135 5.84 16.43 10.66
N PHE A 136 4.68 15.81 10.50
CA PHE A 136 4.56 14.50 9.82
C PHE A 136 4.94 14.60 8.34
N SER A 137 4.47 15.63 7.64
CA SER A 137 4.81 15.83 6.23
C SER A 137 6.30 16.08 6.02
N ASP A 138 6.96 16.77 6.95
CA ASP A 138 8.40 17.00 6.93
C ASP A 138 9.18 15.70 7.17
N ALA A 139 8.74 14.87 8.13
CA ALA A 139 9.33 13.56 8.38
C ALA A 139 9.20 12.58 7.19
N ILE A 140 8.04 12.59 6.51
CA ILE A 140 7.83 11.80 5.28
C ILE A 140 8.77 12.27 4.18
N ARG A 141 8.87 13.59 3.94
CA ARG A 141 9.80 14.15 2.95
C ARG A 141 11.26 13.79 3.25
N ALA A 142 11.67 13.87 4.52
CA ALA A 142 13.03 13.50 4.91
C ALA A 142 13.33 12.01 4.59
N ARG A 143 12.37 11.11 4.79
CA ARG A 143 12.51 9.69 4.43
C ARG A 143 12.55 9.46 2.91
N GLU A 144 11.72 10.19 2.16
CA GLU A 144 11.75 10.15 0.70
C GLU A 144 13.07 10.70 0.15
N ASP A 145 13.61 11.77 0.74
CA ASP A 145 14.91 12.34 0.41
C ASP A 145 16.05 11.36 0.70
N GLU A 146 16.02 10.68 1.85
CA GLU A 146 16.98 9.61 2.18
C GLU A 146 17.01 8.54 1.09
N GLN A 147 15.82 8.01 0.74
CA GLN A 147 15.73 6.98 -0.30
C GLN A 147 16.19 7.48 -1.68
N ARG A 148 15.86 8.72 -2.00
CA ARG A 148 16.34 9.36 -3.24
C ARG A 148 17.87 9.45 -3.26
N TYR A 149 18.51 9.92 -2.20
CA TYR A 149 19.96 10.01 -2.13
C TYR A 149 20.65 8.65 -2.19
N ILE A 150 20.07 7.62 -1.58
CA ILE A 150 20.58 6.25 -1.70
C ILE A 150 20.51 5.79 -3.17
N ASN A 151 19.39 5.99 -3.84
CA ASN A 151 19.20 5.60 -5.24
C ASN A 151 20.15 6.37 -6.18
N GLU A 152 20.33 7.68 -5.96
CA GLU A 152 21.26 8.51 -6.72
C GLU A 152 22.71 8.04 -6.53
N ALA A 153 23.10 7.75 -5.29
CA ALA A 153 24.45 7.24 -4.99
C ALA A 153 24.69 5.86 -5.62
N GLU A 154 23.68 4.98 -5.63
CA GLU A 154 23.77 3.68 -6.30
C GLU A 154 23.86 3.82 -7.83
N ALA A 155 23.07 4.70 -8.42
CA ALA A 155 23.15 5.00 -9.85
C ALA A 155 24.55 5.52 -10.23
N TYR A 156 25.07 6.48 -9.47
CA TYR A 156 26.43 7.02 -9.66
C TYR A 156 27.51 5.93 -9.55
N ARG A 157 27.41 5.09 -8.51
CA ARG A 157 28.33 3.95 -8.34
C ARG A 157 28.30 3.00 -9.53
N ASN A 158 27.09 2.69 -10.01
CA ASN A 158 26.87 1.76 -11.12
C ASN A 158 27.35 2.33 -12.47
N GLU A 159 27.44 3.63 -12.61
CA GLU A 159 28.00 4.31 -13.77
C GLU A 159 29.54 4.39 -13.70
N ILE A 160 30.10 4.93 -12.62
CA ILE A 160 31.52 5.27 -12.53
C ILE A 160 32.39 4.01 -12.41
N ILE A 161 32.02 3.01 -11.64
CA ILE A 161 32.84 1.82 -11.44
C ILE A 161 33.06 1.03 -12.74
N PRO A 162 32.04 0.73 -13.55
CA PRO A 162 32.23 0.04 -14.83
C PRO A 162 33.08 0.88 -15.83
N LEU A 163 32.87 2.21 -15.85
CA LEU A 163 33.64 3.12 -16.70
C LEU A 163 35.11 3.06 -16.36
N ALA A 164 35.45 3.24 -15.08
CA ALA A 164 36.84 3.18 -14.62
C ALA A 164 37.48 1.78 -14.86
N ARG A 165 36.74 0.71 -14.69
CA ARG A 165 37.22 -0.65 -15.04
C ARG A 165 37.45 -0.82 -16.54
N GLY A 166 36.57 -0.24 -17.37
CA GLY A 166 36.73 -0.22 -18.82
C GLY A 166 37.99 0.50 -19.25
N GLU A 167 38.23 1.70 -18.74
CA GLU A 167 39.43 2.50 -19.00
C GLU A 167 40.71 1.79 -18.55
N ALA A 168 40.72 1.23 -17.35
CA ALA A 168 41.88 0.47 -16.84
C ALA A 168 42.18 -0.75 -17.73
N LYS A 169 41.13 -1.48 -18.19
CA LYS A 169 41.32 -2.61 -19.09
C LYS A 169 41.84 -2.17 -20.47
N GLN A 170 41.36 -1.06 -21.00
CA GLN A 170 41.81 -0.50 -22.26
C GLN A 170 43.32 -0.19 -22.17
N ILE A 171 43.77 0.53 -21.13
CA ILE A 171 45.17 0.87 -20.90
C ILE A 171 46.05 -0.41 -20.84
N LEU A 172 45.58 -1.45 -20.14
CA LEU A 172 46.28 -2.73 -20.06
C LEU A 172 46.40 -3.42 -21.41
N GLU A 173 45.34 -3.46 -22.21
CA GLU A 173 45.37 -4.08 -23.53
C GLU A 173 46.23 -3.27 -24.53
N GLU A 174 46.20 -1.94 -24.48
CA GLU A 174 47.05 -1.08 -25.26
C GLU A 174 48.53 -1.32 -24.92
N ALA A 175 48.88 -1.42 -23.63
CA ALA A 175 50.25 -1.73 -23.20
C ALA A 175 50.71 -3.12 -23.67
N LYS A 176 49.86 -4.13 -23.62
CA LYS A 176 50.12 -5.50 -24.14
C LYS A 176 50.34 -5.46 -25.66
N ALA A 177 49.46 -4.78 -26.37
CA ALA A 177 49.59 -4.64 -27.83
C ALA A 177 50.88 -3.90 -28.21
N TYR A 178 51.22 -2.84 -27.49
CA TYR A 178 52.48 -2.13 -27.68
C TYR A 178 53.70 -3.05 -27.43
N LYS A 179 53.71 -3.80 -26.32
CA LYS A 179 54.76 -4.79 -26.03
C LYS A 179 54.95 -5.79 -27.19
N VAL A 180 53.84 -6.39 -27.66
CA VAL A 180 53.89 -7.36 -28.76
C VAL A 180 54.41 -6.70 -30.04
N LYS A 181 53.97 -5.48 -30.36
CA LYS A 181 54.45 -4.71 -31.52
C LYS A 181 55.95 -4.49 -31.49
N ILE A 182 56.48 -4.05 -30.35
CA ILE A 182 57.95 -3.79 -30.21
C ILE A 182 58.76 -5.07 -30.35
N ILE A 183 58.29 -6.20 -29.68
CA ILE A 183 58.97 -7.48 -29.78
C ILE A 183 59.00 -7.98 -31.25
N LYS A 184 57.84 -7.95 -31.93
CA LYS A 184 57.72 -8.39 -33.31
C LYS A 184 58.52 -7.51 -34.30
N SER A 185 58.62 -6.20 -34.06
CA SER A 185 59.46 -5.31 -34.83
C SER A 185 60.93 -5.67 -34.70
N ALA A 186 61.41 -5.85 -33.44
CA ALA A 186 62.81 -6.25 -33.16
C ALA A 186 63.14 -7.64 -33.72
N GLU A 187 62.26 -8.63 -33.58
CA GLU A 187 62.39 -9.96 -34.20
C GLU A 187 62.53 -9.85 -35.75
N GLY A 188 61.64 -9.04 -36.35
CA GLY A 188 61.69 -8.79 -37.78
C GLY A 188 62.96 -8.11 -38.27
N GLU A 189 63.47 -7.14 -37.52
CA GLU A 189 64.77 -6.48 -37.82
C GLU A 189 65.95 -7.44 -37.68
N ALA A 190 65.95 -8.25 -36.61
CA ALA A 190 66.94 -9.29 -36.41
C ALA A 190 66.95 -10.34 -37.55
N LEU A 191 65.78 -10.82 -37.92
CA LEU A 191 65.66 -11.77 -39.04
C LEU A 191 66.12 -11.18 -40.39
N ARG A 192 65.80 -9.90 -40.63
CA ARG A 192 66.24 -9.19 -41.84
C ARG A 192 67.80 -9.06 -41.84
N PHE A 193 68.41 -8.74 -40.72
CA PHE A 193 69.88 -8.68 -40.59
C PHE A 193 70.46 -10.08 -40.82
N LEU A 194 69.98 -11.12 -40.23
CA LEU A 194 70.43 -12.51 -40.40
C LEU A 194 70.37 -12.95 -41.88
N ASN A 195 69.24 -12.68 -42.55
CA ASN A 195 69.09 -13.01 -43.95
C ASN A 195 70.10 -12.24 -44.85
N LEU A 196 70.31 -10.98 -44.60
CA LEU A 196 71.36 -10.21 -45.28
C LEU A 196 72.80 -10.73 -45.03
N TYR A 197 73.08 -11.10 -43.79
CA TYR A 197 74.36 -11.68 -43.39
C TYR A 197 74.66 -13.00 -44.10
N GLN A 198 73.65 -13.92 -44.16
CA GLN A 198 73.72 -15.19 -44.86
C GLN A 198 73.96 -15.02 -46.39
N GLU A 199 73.42 -13.96 -46.98
CA GLU A 199 73.62 -13.69 -48.40
C GLU A 199 74.99 -13.13 -48.71
N TYR A 200 75.63 -12.39 -47.75
CA TYR A 200 76.96 -11.86 -47.84
C TYR A 200 78.06 -12.90 -47.59
N GLU A 201 77.76 -14.02 -46.90
CA GLU A 201 78.74 -15.07 -46.57
C GLU A 201 78.88 -16.11 -47.72
N LYS A 202 78.05 -16.00 -48.73
CA LYS A 202 78.15 -16.79 -49.99
C LYS A 202 79.03 -16.06 -51.00
#